data_938c1fd487b3272bd49e3101dead1b88
#
_entry.id   938c1fd487b3272bd49e3101dead1b88
#
_cell.length_a   1.000
_cell.length_b   1.000
_cell.length_c   1.000
_cell.angle_alpha   90.00
_cell.angle_beta   90.00
_cell.angle_gamma   90.00
#
_symmetry.space_group_name_H-M   'P 1'
#
loop_
_entity.id
_entity.type
_entity.pdbx_description
1 polymer ?
#
loop_
_entity_poly.entity_id
_entity_poly.type
_entity_poly.pdbx_seq_one_letter_code
_entity_poly.pdbx_strand_id
1 'polypeptide(L)'
;MSENLTLGDRLRVARRTRNLSTAQLAQKVAVSASYIQKLESGARKASPSLVLSLAKALHFGPEVLTGQPYYGEPEAEDRVHAVIPELRRLLLCYDSPDDLDIAPRALPVLASEVDQVAALRRDARYAPMGPLLPPIITELTHVALGGRNGGQTKAFWHLARAYRAVNSLAHKMGHHDLSNTALERVRWAADRSGDPLLQFTAGYLVAGAMLRQGAYSSARRKLVALRTELERLQPERSFSDDALAVDGALLLKLAVLEARENNPDRADSYLREAEQVASLAGNRDSLAYEMSFGPTNIRIHEVHTLIDMGDTEQALARLTEWSPVSAGEWAPPATTVGERSSHHFIDVASAKLAMGDRTGAFADLKQARKVAPNHTRFHPSVRETTTALLRIDAHPSNELSAFGSWTGISTT
;
A
#
# COMPACT_ATOMS: atom_id res chain seq x y z
N MET A 1 6.07 -26.67 5.03
CA MET A 1 4.77 -26.93 5.67
C MET A 1 3.97 -25.65 5.75
N SER A 2 2.74 -25.65 5.27
CA SER A 2 1.66 -24.67 5.42
C SER A 2 1.62 -23.43 4.50
N GLU A 3 1.85 -23.56 3.21
CA GLU A 3 1.65 -22.46 2.24
C GLU A 3 0.17 -22.13 1.94
N ASN A 4 -0.77 -22.97 2.37
CA ASN A 4 -2.20 -22.88 2.00
C ASN A 4 -3.15 -22.50 3.15
N LEU A 5 -2.63 -22.02 4.28
CA LEU A 5 -3.49 -21.60 5.37
C LEU A 5 -4.16 -20.25 5.09
N THR A 6 -5.47 -20.18 5.31
CA THR A 6 -6.20 -18.90 5.30
C THR A 6 -5.85 -18.06 6.53
N LEU A 7 -6.27 -16.79 6.54
CA LEU A 7 -6.18 -15.95 7.74
C LEU A 7 -6.87 -16.63 8.93
N GLY A 8 -8.04 -17.24 8.72
CA GLY A 8 -8.78 -17.94 9.76
C GLY A 8 -8.02 -19.16 10.32
N ASP A 9 -7.36 -19.92 9.47
CA ASP A 9 -6.55 -21.06 9.89
C ASP A 9 -5.32 -20.59 10.68
N ARG A 10 -4.61 -19.55 10.18
CA ARG A 10 -3.49 -18.97 10.90
C ARG A 10 -3.91 -18.36 12.24
N LEU A 11 -5.06 -17.69 12.30
CA LEU A 11 -5.62 -17.17 13.53
C LEU A 11 -5.89 -18.30 14.54
N ARG A 12 -6.50 -19.40 14.09
CA ARG A 12 -6.76 -20.57 14.93
C ARG A 12 -5.47 -21.18 15.47
N VAL A 13 -4.45 -21.33 14.63
CA VAL A 13 -3.13 -21.83 15.04
C VAL A 13 -2.49 -20.87 16.04
N ALA A 14 -2.42 -19.59 15.74
CA ALA A 14 -1.82 -18.56 16.61
C ALA A 14 -2.52 -18.51 17.99
N ARG A 15 -3.86 -18.55 18.01
CA ARG A 15 -4.63 -18.58 19.26
C ARG A 15 -4.31 -19.83 20.10
N ARG A 16 -4.29 -20.99 19.46
CA ARG A 16 -3.95 -22.27 20.14
C ARG A 16 -2.52 -22.27 20.67
N THR A 17 -1.57 -21.74 19.92
CA THR A 17 -0.15 -21.57 20.36
C THR A 17 -0.05 -20.72 21.63
N ARG A 18 -0.97 -19.76 21.81
CA ARG A 18 -1.05 -18.95 23.03
C ARG A 18 -1.96 -19.56 24.10
N ASN A 19 -2.46 -20.78 23.92
CA ASN A 19 -3.39 -21.48 24.83
C ASN A 19 -4.64 -20.65 25.17
N LEU A 20 -5.13 -19.84 24.22
CA LEU A 20 -6.34 -19.04 24.42
C LEU A 20 -7.57 -19.76 23.86
N SER A 21 -8.68 -19.72 24.61
CA SER A 21 -10.01 -20.07 24.08
C SER A 21 -10.50 -18.98 23.11
N THR A 22 -11.49 -19.30 22.27
CA THR A 22 -12.15 -18.27 21.41
C THR A 22 -12.77 -17.17 22.24
N ALA A 23 -13.34 -17.46 23.42
CA ALA A 23 -13.92 -16.48 24.32
C ALA A 23 -12.84 -15.55 24.92
N GLN A 24 -11.71 -16.11 25.34
CA GLN A 24 -10.61 -15.29 25.88
C GLN A 24 -9.99 -14.37 24.83
N LEU A 25 -9.82 -14.84 23.59
CA LEU A 25 -9.33 -13.99 22.50
C LEU A 25 -10.35 -12.90 22.16
N ALA A 26 -11.64 -13.26 22.08
CA ALA A 26 -12.73 -12.33 21.82
C ALA A 26 -12.78 -11.18 22.84
N GLN A 27 -12.64 -11.51 24.13
CA GLN A 27 -12.57 -10.52 25.20
C GLN A 27 -11.39 -9.55 25.03
N LYS A 28 -10.20 -10.06 24.65
CA LYS A 28 -9.00 -9.23 24.46
C LYS A 28 -9.13 -8.22 23.32
N VAL A 29 -9.97 -8.51 22.31
CA VAL A 29 -10.14 -7.65 21.13
C VAL A 29 -11.55 -7.04 21.03
N ALA A 30 -12.32 -7.10 22.13
CA ALA A 30 -13.65 -6.51 22.28
C ALA A 30 -14.66 -6.93 21.20
N VAL A 31 -14.67 -8.22 20.83
CA VAL A 31 -15.66 -8.81 19.92
C VAL A 31 -16.35 -10.02 20.57
N SER A 32 -17.39 -10.59 19.93
CA SER A 32 -18.02 -11.81 20.42
C SER A 32 -17.22 -13.07 20.11
N ALA A 33 -17.34 -14.11 20.95
CA ALA A 33 -16.72 -15.41 20.68
C ALA A 33 -17.21 -16.03 19.36
N SER A 34 -18.49 -15.84 19.02
CA SER A 34 -19.08 -16.26 17.74
C SER A 34 -18.41 -15.54 16.55
N TYR A 35 -18.03 -14.28 16.73
CA TYR A 35 -17.30 -13.54 15.68
C TYR A 35 -15.92 -14.15 15.42
N ILE A 36 -15.15 -14.49 16.49
CA ILE A 36 -13.87 -15.20 16.35
C ILE A 36 -14.04 -16.54 15.63
N GLN A 37 -15.08 -17.31 15.99
CA GLN A 37 -15.38 -18.59 15.31
C GLN A 37 -15.66 -18.39 13.81
N LYS A 38 -16.42 -17.33 13.44
CA LYS A 38 -16.69 -16.99 12.05
C LYS A 38 -15.45 -16.54 11.30
N LEU A 39 -14.52 -15.85 11.96
CA LEU A 39 -13.21 -15.53 11.38
C LEU A 39 -12.37 -16.79 11.15
N GLU A 40 -12.29 -17.67 12.16
CA GLU A 40 -11.53 -18.93 12.09
C GLU A 40 -12.07 -19.92 11.06
N SER A 41 -13.37 -19.88 10.78
CA SER A 41 -14.02 -20.69 9.73
C SER A 41 -13.98 -20.04 8.35
N GLY A 42 -13.53 -18.78 8.24
CA GLY A 42 -13.58 -18.02 7.00
C GLY A 42 -14.98 -17.55 6.59
N ALA A 43 -15.99 -17.70 7.47
CA ALA A 43 -17.34 -17.22 7.24
C ALA A 43 -17.46 -15.68 7.34
N ARG A 44 -16.46 -15.01 7.94
CA ARG A 44 -16.30 -13.55 7.95
C ARG A 44 -14.85 -13.18 7.72
N LYS A 45 -14.65 -11.99 7.11
CA LYS A 45 -13.34 -11.36 6.98
C LYS A 45 -13.06 -10.46 8.18
N ALA A 46 -11.78 -10.37 8.55
CA ALA A 46 -11.31 -9.37 9.51
C ALA A 46 -10.98 -8.07 8.79
N SER A 47 -11.43 -6.94 9.34
CA SER A 47 -10.95 -5.64 8.89
C SER A 47 -9.45 -5.48 9.20
N PRO A 48 -8.72 -4.60 8.49
CA PRO A 48 -7.30 -4.35 8.76
C PRO A 48 -7.04 -3.98 10.23
N SER A 49 -7.91 -3.17 10.85
CA SER A 49 -7.82 -2.78 12.25
C SER A 49 -8.02 -3.98 13.19
N LEU A 50 -8.92 -4.89 12.86
CA LEU A 50 -9.14 -6.10 13.65
C LEU A 50 -7.96 -7.07 13.52
N VAL A 51 -7.35 -7.22 12.32
CA VAL A 51 -6.12 -8.03 12.15
C VAL A 51 -5.01 -7.51 13.06
N LEU A 52 -4.81 -6.20 13.13
CA LEU A 52 -3.83 -5.58 14.03
C LEU A 52 -4.16 -5.85 15.51
N SER A 53 -5.43 -5.71 15.90
CA SER A 53 -5.87 -5.98 17.27
C SER A 53 -5.66 -7.44 17.66
N LEU A 54 -5.99 -8.37 16.76
CA LEU A 54 -5.76 -9.81 16.96
C LEU A 54 -4.27 -10.15 17.07
N ALA A 55 -3.45 -9.61 16.16
CA ALA A 55 -2.00 -9.82 16.18
C ALA A 55 -1.39 -9.31 17.49
N LYS A 56 -1.79 -8.10 17.93
CA LYS A 56 -1.35 -7.52 19.21
C LYS A 56 -1.78 -8.38 20.40
N ALA A 57 -3.04 -8.83 20.44
CA ALA A 57 -3.57 -9.67 21.52
C ALA A 57 -2.89 -11.04 21.61
N LEU A 58 -2.38 -11.54 20.48
CA LEU A 58 -1.66 -12.81 20.36
C LEU A 58 -0.14 -12.66 20.47
N HIS A 59 0.39 -11.42 20.57
CA HIS A 59 1.82 -11.11 20.60
C HIS A 59 2.58 -11.66 19.38
N PHE A 60 2.01 -11.47 18.19
CA PHE A 60 2.61 -11.74 16.88
C PHE A 60 2.58 -10.48 16.02
N GLY A 61 3.41 -10.42 14.97
CA GLY A 61 3.28 -9.42 13.93
C GLY A 61 2.04 -9.72 13.05
N PRO A 62 1.41 -8.71 12.44
CA PRO A 62 0.24 -8.91 11.58
C PRO A 62 0.53 -9.82 10.37
N GLU A 63 1.78 -9.88 9.92
CA GLU A 63 2.24 -10.77 8.84
C GLU A 63 2.03 -12.25 9.15
N VAL A 64 2.07 -12.65 10.42
CA VAL A 64 1.77 -14.03 10.84
C VAL A 64 0.33 -14.40 10.50
N LEU A 65 -0.61 -13.48 10.70
CA LEU A 65 -2.01 -13.68 10.37
C LEU A 65 -2.30 -13.56 8.88
N THR A 66 -1.65 -12.61 8.18
CA THR A 66 -1.79 -12.45 6.73
C THR A 66 -0.99 -13.48 5.93
N GLY A 67 0.01 -14.12 6.55
CA GLY A 67 0.84 -15.15 5.92
C GLY A 67 1.89 -14.59 4.95
N GLN A 68 2.28 -13.34 5.12
CA GLN A 68 3.35 -12.72 4.33
C GLN A 68 4.74 -12.98 4.95
N PRO A 69 5.83 -12.97 4.16
CA PRO A 69 5.86 -12.86 2.71
C PRO A 69 5.36 -14.14 2.00
N TYR A 70 4.74 -13.98 0.82
CA TYR A 70 4.35 -15.11 -0.01
C TYR A 70 5.53 -15.46 -0.92
N TYR A 71 6.07 -16.65 -0.77
CA TYR A 71 7.03 -17.26 -1.69
C TYR A 71 6.22 -18.14 -2.64
N GLY A 72 6.02 -17.70 -3.87
CA GLY A 72 5.26 -18.44 -4.87
C GLY A 72 6.08 -19.54 -5.57
N GLU A 73 5.60 -20.03 -6.71
CA GLU A 73 6.32 -21.00 -7.51
C GLU A 73 7.61 -20.43 -8.10
N PRO A 74 8.73 -21.21 -8.15
CA PRO A 74 10.11 -20.68 -8.19
C PRO A 74 10.49 -19.77 -9.37
N GLU A 75 9.95 -19.95 -10.56
CA GLU A 75 10.58 -19.39 -11.76
C GLU A 75 10.31 -17.90 -12.05
N ALA A 76 9.16 -17.35 -11.70
CA ALA A 76 8.83 -15.95 -12.00
C ALA A 76 8.97 -15.02 -10.78
N GLU A 77 8.88 -15.57 -9.59
CA GLU A 77 8.85 -14.84 -8.30
C GLU A 77 10.22 -14.72 -7.67
N ASP A 78 11.12 -15.65 -7.95
CA ASP A 78 12.51 -15.60 -7.49
C ASP A 78 13.20 -14.30 -7.90
N ARG A 79 12.84 -13.71 -9.04
CA ARG A 79 13.43 -12.44 -9.51
C ARG A 79 13.11 -11.25 -8.62
N VAL A 80 11.93 -11.21 -7.99
CA VAL A 80 11.56 -10.12 -7.09
C VAL A 80 12.19 -10.33 -5.71
N HIS A 81 12.17 -11.57 -5.21
CA HIS A 81 12.76 -11.91 -3.92
C HIS A 81 14.29 -11.99 -3.98
N ALA A 82 14.87 -12.34 -5.13
CA ALA A 82 16.31 -12.44 -5.32
C ALA A 82 17.09 -11.15 -5.01
N VAL A 83 16.47 -9.99 -5.21
CA VAL A 83 17.10 -8.68 -4.93
C VAL A 83 17.08 -8.30 -3.44
N ILE A 84 16.25 -8.94 -2.63
CA ILE A 84 16.05 -8.57 -1.21
C ILE A 84 17.32 -8.62 -0.37
N PRO A 85 18.18 -9.68 -0.45
CA PRO A 85 19.43 -9.70 0.32
C PRO A 85 20.36 -8.53 -0.02
N GLU A 86 20.49 -8.20 -1.29
CA GLU A 86 21.32 -7.09 -1.76
C GLU A 86 20.77 -5.74 -1.28
N LEU A 87 19.46 -5.52 -1.37
CA LEU A 87 18.83 -4.31 -0.86
C LEU A 87 19.02 -4.17 0.67
N ARG A 88 18.99 -5.26 1.44
CA ARG A 88 19.30 -5.23 2.88
C ARG A 88 20.70 -4.72 3.14
N ARG A 89 21.69 -5.24 2.39
CA ARG A 89 23.10 -4.83 2.48
C ARG A 89 23.25 -3.34 2.16
N LEU A 90 22.71 -2.87 1.05
CA LEU A 90 22.80 -1.47 0.62
C LEU A 90 22.14 -0.50 1.60
N LEU A 91 20.99 -0.87 2.18
CA LEU A 91 20.34 -0.03 3.19
C LEU A 91 21.12 0.01 4.50
N LEU A 92 21.92 -1.01 4.81
CA LEU A 92 22.80 -1.01 5.98
C LEU A 92 24.01 -0.10 5.74
N CYS A 93 24.62 -0.16 4.55
CA CYS A 93 25.83 0.57 4.17
C CYS A 93 25.53 1.95 3.54
N TYR A 94 24.40 2.55 3.85
CA TYR A 94 23.87 3.77 3.20
C TYR A 94 24.76 5.02 3.35
N ASP A 95 25.59 5.11 4.38
CA ASP A 95 26.51 6.21 4.70
C ASP A 95 27.98 5.82 4.60
N SER A 96 28.23 4.55 4.33
CA SER A 96 29.56 3.97 4.15
C SER A 96 29.51 2.88 3.06
N PRO A 97 29.25 3.29 1.80
CA PRO A 97 29.14 2.34 0.70
C PRO A 97 30.50 1.67 0.40
N ASP A 98 30.45 0.46 -0.13
CA ASP A 98 31.64 -0.21 -0.65
C ASP A 98 32.24 0.60 -1.82
N ASP A 99 33.56 0.52 -2.00
CA ASP A 99 34.23 1.19 -3.10
C ASP A 99 33.70 0.72 -4.46
N LEU A 100 33.67 1.63 -5.41
CA LEU A 100 33.31 1.33 -6.78
C LEU A 100 34.57 1.07 -7.62
N ASP A 101 34.57 -0.03 -8.38
CA ASP A 101 35.66 -0.33 -9.35
C ASP A 101 35.68 0.69 -10.51
N ILE A 102 34.53 1.27 -10.81
CA ILE A 102 34.32 2.23 -11.91
C ILE A 102 33.62 3.47 -11.36
N ALA A 103 34.03 4.64 -11.82
CA ALA A 103 33.37 5.91 -11.41
C ALA A 103 31.86 5.87 -11.68
N PRO A 104 31.03 6.48 -10.79
CA PRO A 104 29.59 6.56 -10.98
C PRO A 104 29.23 7.20 -12.31
N ARG A 105 28.16 6.73 -12.92
CA ARG A 105 27.59 7.35 -14.12
C ARG A 105 27.14 8.78 -13.85
N ALA A 106 26.99 9.58 -14.90
CA ALA A 106 26.57 10.96 -14.78
C ALA A 106 25.17 11.08 -14.13
N LEU A 107 24.99 12.05 -13.23
CA LEU A 107 23.74 12.21 -12.48
C LEU A 107 22.47 12.30 -13.37
N PRO A 108 22.47 12.93 -14.56
CA PRO A 108 21.29 12.90 -15.44
C PRO A 108 20.88 11.49 -15.91
N VAL A 109 21.85 10.59 -16.10
CA VAL A 109 21.57 9.19 -16.46
C VAL A 109 20.90 8.47 -15.29
N LEU A 110 21.48 8.59 -14.10
CA LEU A 110 20.91 8.00 -12.87
C LEU A 110 19.52 8.59 -12.58
N ALA A 111 19.31 9.87 -12.80
CA ALA A 111 18.01 10.54 -12.65
C ALA A 111 16.95 9.93 -13.56
N SER A 112 17.28 9.71 -14.83
CA SER A 112 16.37 9.05 -15.79
C SER A 112 16.01 7.62 -15.38
N GLU A 113 16.96 6.86 -14.84
CA GLU A 113 16.68 5.52 -14.32
C GLU A 113 15.81 5.54 -13.05
N VAL A 114 15.99 6.53 -12.16
CA VAL A 114 15.08 6.73 -11.03
C VAL A 114 13.66 7.06 -11.50
N ASP A 115 13.51 7.85 -12.57
CA ASP A 115 12.20 8.12 -13.16
C ASP A 115 11.55 6.86 -13.74
N GLN A 116 12.33 6.01 -14.38
CA GLN A 116 11.89 4.69 -14.85
C GLN A 116 11.45 3.80 -13.68
N VAL A 117 12.25 3.72 -12.62
CA VAL A 117 11.93 2.99 -11.39
C VAL A 117 10.62 3.52 -10.76
N ALA A 118 10.46 4.84 -10.70
CA ALA A 118 9.25 5.47 -10.16
C ALA A 118 8.00 5.12 -11.00
N ALA A 119 8.11 5.07 -12.33
CA ALA A 119 7.04 4.63 -13.22
C ALA A 119 6.68 3.15 -12.97
N LEU A 120 7.68 2.26 -12.96
CA LEU A 120 7.48 0.83 -12.66
C LEU A 120 6.82 0.61 -11.29
N ARG A 121 7.22 1.40 -10.28
CA ARG A 121 6.62 1.36 -8.95
C ARG A 121 5.14 1.74 -8.97
N ARG A 122 4.79 2.83 -9.64
CA ARG A 122 3.39 3.29 -9.76
C ARG A 122 2.51 2.25 -10.48
N ASP A 123 3.08 1.57 -11.48
CA ASP A 123 2.38 0.51 -12.21
C ASP A 123 2.48 -0.86 -11.53
N ALA A 124 3.03 -0.91 -10.30
CA ALA A 124 3.22 -2.13 -9.52
C ALA A 124 3.99 -3.24 -10.28
N ARG A 125 4.93 -2.86 -11.13
CA ARG A 125 5.78 -3.75 -11.92
C ARG A 125 7.07 -4.07 -11.18
N TYR A 126 6.97 -4.83 -10.09
CA TYR A 126 8.09 -5.04 -9.16
C TYR A 126 9.18 -5.95 -9.72
N ALA A 127 8.84 -6.93 -10.57
CA ALA A 127 9.81 -7.84 -11.17
C ALA A 127 10.85 -7.12 -12.05
N PRO A 128 10.49 -6.26 -13.00
CA PRO A 128 11.46 -5.46 -13.73
C PRO A 128 12.10 -4.33 -12.91
N MET A 129 11.44 -3.84 -11.86
CA MET A 129 11.94 -2.75 -11.01
C MET A 129 13.07 -3.20 -10.07
N GLY A 130 12.91 -4.37 -9.45
CA GLY A 130 13.83 -4.86 -8.42
C GLY A 130 15.31 -4.84 -8.83
N PRO A 131 15.67 -5.45 -9.96
CA PRO A 131 17.07 -5.52 -10.41
C PRO A 131 17.71 -4.16 -10.75
N LEU A 132 16.91 -3.12 -11.01
CA LEU A 132 17.41 -1.76 -11.29
C LEU A 132 17.87 -1.02 -10.04
N LEU A 133 17.32 -1.37 -8.88
CA LEU A 133 17.53 -0.63 -7.63
C LEU A 133 18.96 -0.70 -7.09
N PRO A 134 19.64 -1.87 -7.01
CA PRO A 134 20.96 -1.95 -6.42
C PRO A 134 22.00 -1.05 -7.09
N PRO A 135 22.22 -1.11 -8.42
CA PRO A 135 23.23 -0.27 -9.05
C PRO A 135 22.90 1.22 -8.94
N ILE A 136 21.62 1.61 -9.09
CA ILE A 136 21.18 3.01 -8.96
C ILE A 136 21.48 3.54 -7.55
N ILE A 137 21.13 2.79 -6.51
CA ILE A 137 21.35 3.20 -5.12
C ILE A 137 22.84 3.32 -4.83
N THR A 138 23.65 2.33 -5.24
CA THR A 138 25.09 2.35 -5.02
C THR A 138 25.73 3.58 -5.65
N GLU A 139 25.50 3.82 -6.93
CA GLU A 139 26.09 4.97 -7.65
C GLU A 139 25.59 6.31 -7.11
N LEU A 140 24.27 6.45 -6.84
CA LEU A 140 23.72 7.66 -6.25
C LEU A 140 24.30 7.95 -4.86
N THR A 141 24.55 6.91 -4.05
CA THR A 141 25.17 7.07 -2.73
C THR A 141 26.58 7.63 -2.86
N HIS A 142 27.37 7.13 -3.81
CA HIS A 142 28.70 7.67 -4.08
C HIS A 142 28.67 9.13 -4.56
N VAL A 143 27.75 9.48 -5.46
CA VAL A 143 27.57 10.88 -5.92
C VAL A 143 27.13 11.77 -4.76
N ALA A 144 26.22 11.31 -3.90
CA ALA A 144 25.69 12.07 -2.78
C ALA A 144 26.73 12.32 -1.69
N LEU A 145 27.61 11.35 -1.41
CA LEU A 145 28.63 11.44 -0.36
C LEU A 145 29.98 11.96 -0.86
N GLY A 146 30.32 11.76 -2.13
CA GLY A 146 31.62 12.08 -2.73
C GLY A 146 31.93 13.55 -2.99
N GLY A 147 30.98 14.39 -2.97
CA GLY A 147 30.88 15.81 -2.65
C GLY A 147 31.81 16.87 -3.24
N ARG A 148 32.36 16.73 -4.42
CA ARG A 148 33.23 17.83 -4.98
C ARG A 148 32.59 18.76 -6.00
N ASN A 149 31.39 18.49 -6.53
CA ASN A 149 30.85 19.16 -7.72
C ASN A 149 29.43 19.73 -7.59
N GLY A 150 28.91 20.03 -6.39
CA GLY A 150 27.60 20.71 -6.22
C GLY A 150 26.37 19.89 -6.59
N GLY A 151 26.51 18.63 -6.99
CA GLY A 151 25.39 17.75 -7.34
C GLY A 151 24.79 16.96 -6.17
N GLN A 152 25.30 17.13 -4.95
CA GLN A 152 24.94 16.33 -3.78
C GLN A 152 23.46 16.40 -3.43
N THR A 153 22.89 17.60 -3.32
CA THR A 153 21.48 17.78 -2.95
C THR A 153 20.55 17.11 -3.97
N LYS A 154 20.87 17.23 -5.27
CA LYS A 154 20.14 16.54 -6.34
C LYS A 154 20.30 15.01 -6.26
N ALA A 155 21.50 14.53 -5.95
CA ALA A 155 21.74 13.10 -5.77
C ALA A 155 20.94 12.56 -4.56
N PHE A 156 20.90 13.28 -3.45
CA PHE A 156 20.04 12.94 -2.30
C PHE A 156 18.56 12.96 -2.65
N TRP A 157 18.12 13.90 -3.48
CA TRP A 157 16.74 13.95 -3.96
C TRP A 157 16.36 12.67 -4.74
N HIS A 158 17.21 12.23 -5.67
CA HIS A 158 17.00 11.00 -6.42
C HIS A 158 17.14 9.76 -5.55
N LEU A 159 18.09 9.76 -4.61
CA LEU A 159 18.31 8.66 -3.68
C LEU A 159 17.08 8.42 -2.77
N ALA A 160 16.44 9.50 -2.29
CA ALA A 160 15.18 9.38 -1.53
C ALA A 160 14.08 8.69 -2.33
N ARG A 161 13.97 8.98 -3.62
CA ARG A 161 13.00 8.33 -4.54
C ARG A 161 13.35 6.87 -4.80
N ALA A 162 14.63 6.54 -4.98
CA ALA A 162 15.09 5.16 -5.10
C ALA A 162 14.77 4.36 -3.82
N TYR A 163 15.05 4.91 -2.64
CA TYR A 163 14.68 4.27 -1.36
C TYR A 163 13.16 4.15 -1.17
N ARG A 164 12.37 5.09 -1.68
CA ARG A 164 10.91 4.96 -1.72
C ARG A 164 10.47 3.76 -2.56
N ALA A 165 11.14 3.48 -3.67
CA ALA A 165 10.84 2.31 -4.48
C ALA A 165 11.19 1.01 -3.73
N VAL A 166 12.33 0.97 -3.00
CA VAL A 166 12.66 -0.15 -2.10
C VAL A 166 11.59 -0.34 -1.03
N ASN A 167 11.14 0.75 -0.38
CA ASN A 167 10.06 0.69 0.61
C ASN A 167 8.79 0.07 0.02
N SER A 168 8.38 0.49 -1.18
CA SER A 168 7.17 -0.03 -1.83
C SER A 168 7.33 -1.52 -2.16
N LEU A 169 8.45 -1.92 -2.78
CA LEU A 169 8.74 -3.31 -3.10
C LEU A 169 8.74 -4.18 -1.85
N ALA A 170 9.52 -3.81 -0.85
CA ALA A 170 9.64 -4.56 0.40
C ALA A 170 8.28 -4.71 1.11
N HIS A 171 7.51 -3.62 1.21
CA HIS A 171 6.18 -3.65 1.82
C HIS A 171 5.22 -4.58 1.08
N LYS A 172 5.14 -4.45 -0.24
CA LYS A 172 4.21 -5.25 -1.06
C LYS A 172 4.58 -6.73 -1.10
N MET A 173 5.87 -7.05 -0.98
CA MET A 173 6.36 -8.42 -0.89
C MET A 173 6.33 -9.00 0.54
N GLY A 174 5.90 -8.21 1.55
CA GLY A 174 5.77 -8.67 2.94
C GLY A 174 7.06 -8.62 3.76
N HIS A 175 8.12 -7.98 3.26
CA HIS A 175 9.36 -7.74 3.99
C HIS A 175 9.26 -6.44 4.81
N HIS A 176 8.43 -6.45 5.86
CA HIS A 176 8.07 -5.24 6.61
C HIS A 176 9.24 -4.59 7.36
N ASP A 177 10.19 -5.39 7.84
CA ASP A 177 11.43 -4.92 8.45
C ASP A 177 12.29 -4.12 7.46
N LEU A 178 12.49 -4.66 6.26
CA LEU A 178 13.19 -3.97 5.17
C LEU A 178 12.46 -2.70 4.73
N SER A 179 11.13 -2.76 4.64
CA SER A 179 10.30 -1.60 4.34
C SER A 179 10.51 -0.47 5.36
N ASN A 180 10.53 -0.78 6.66
CA ASN A 180 10.75 0.21 7.71
C ASN A 180 12.18 0.79 7.63
N THR A 181 13.19 -0.04 7.40
CA THR A 181 14.57 0.43 7.18
C THR A 181 14.65 1.36 5.98
N ALA A 182 13.99 1.01 4.86
CA ALA A 182 13.95 1.87 3.69
C ALA A 182 13.30 3.24 3.98
N LEU A 183 12.26 3.30 4.82
CA LEU A 183 11.66 4.57 5.23
C LEU A 183 12.62 5.49 5.98
N GLU A 184 13.45 4.94 6.86
CA GLU A 184 14.49 5.73 7.54
C GLU A 184 15.51 6.28 6.52
N ARG A 185 15.83 5.51 5.47
CA ARG A 185 16.72 5.96 4.39
C ARG A 185 16.04 7.02 3.50
N VAL A 186 14.74 6.91 3.24
CA VAL A 186 13.96 7.95 2.55
C VAL A 186 14.06 9.28 3.33
N ARG A 187 13.83 9.26 4.64
CA ARG A 187 13.92 10.45 5.49
C ARG A 187 15.32 11.05 5.46
N TRP A 188 16.33 10.22 5.71
CA TRP A 188 17.73 10.63 5.71
C TRP A 188 18.15 11.33 4.40
N ALA A 189 17.72 10.80 3.27
CA ALA A 189 18.04 11.39 1.97
C ALA A 189 17.18 12.63 1.67
N ALA A 190 15.88 12.63 2.02
CA ALA A 190 15.01 13.78 1.87
C ALA A 190 15.50 15.00 2.68
N ASP A 191 15.93 14.78 3.91
CA ASP A 191 16.47 15.85 4.76
C ASP A 191 17.74 16.48 4.12
N ARG A 192 18.59 15.67 3.50
CA ARG A 192 19.82 16.12 2.83
C ARG A 192 19.61 16.73 1.46
N SER A 193 18.46 16.46 0.83
CA SER A 193 18.12 17.08 -0.44
C SER A 193 17.79 18.57 -0.31
N GLY A 194 17.39 19.01 0.89
CA GLY A 194 16.94 20.37 1.15
C GLY A 194 15.58 20.73 0.55
N ASP A 195 14.86 19.75 -0.03
CA ASP A 195 13.53 19.94 -0.61
C ASP A 195 12.43 19.70 0.44
N PRO A 196 11.70 20.77 0.88
CA PRO A 196 10.67 20.62 1.91
C PRO A 196 9.53 19.68 1.49
N LEU A 197 9.09 19.71 0.22
CA LEU A 197 7.99 18.84 -0.23
C LEU A 197 8.40 17.37 -0.25
N LEU A 198 9.67 17.07 -0.52
CA LEU A 198 10.18 15.72 -0.41
C LEU A 198 10.22 15.24 1.06
N GLN A 199 10.53 16.14 2.01
CA GLN A 199 10.48 15.85 3.45
C GLN A 199 9.04 15.58 3.92
N PHE A 200 8.05 16.33 3.45
CA PHE A 200 6.62 16.04 3.71
C PHE A 200 6.21 14.69 3.15
N THR A 201 6.66 14.37 1.93
CA THR A 201 6.43 13.05 1.32
C THR A 201 7.03 11.92 2.17
N ALA A 202 8.26 12.09 2.66
CA ALA A 202 8.87 11.12 3.56
C ALA A 202 8.04 10.96 4.85
N GLY A 203 7.59 12.06 5.44
CA GLY A 203 6.70 12.07 6.61
C GLY A 203 5.37 11.35 6.36
N TYR A 204 4.76 11.55 5.20
CA TYR A 204 3.55 10.85 4.75
C TYR A 204 3.76 9.34 4.68
N LEU A 205 4.90 8.88 4.13
CA LEU A 205 5.22 7.45 4.05
C LEU A 205 5.39 6.82 5.44
N VAL A 206 6.06 7.52 6.36
CA VAL A 206 6.20 7.09 7.75
C VAL A 206 4.84 7.00 8.45
N ALA A 207 3.96 7.99 8.27
CA ALA A 207 2.60 7.93 8.81
C ALA A 207 1.82 6.73 8.24
N GLY A 208 2.01 6.40 6.96
CA GLY A 208 1.45 5.20 6.35
C GLY A 208 1.96 3.90 7.01
N ALA A 209 3.24 3.83 7.37
CA ALA A 209 3.78 2.69 8.13
C ALA A 209 3.20 2.62 9.54
N MET A 210 3.04 3.75 10.23
CA MET A 210 2.39 3.82 11.54
C MET A 210 0.94 3.31 11.49
N LEU A 211 0.17 3.69 10.45
CA LEU A 211 -1.18 3.17 10.22
C LEU A 211 -1.20 1.65 10.09
N ARG A 212 -0.28 1.10 9.33
CA ARG A 212 -0.16 -0.37 9.13
C ARG A 212 0.21 -1.12 10.40
N GLN A 213 0.83 -0.45 11.36
CA GLN A 213 1.18 -1.00 12.68
C GLN A 213 0.14 -0.67 13.76
N GLY A 214 -0.97 -0.03 13.40
CA GLY A 214 -2.02 0.37 14.36
C GLY A 214 -1.64 1.52 15.29
N ALA A 215 -0.57 2.27 14.99
CA ALA A 215 -0.13 3.41 15.76
C ALA A 215 -0.92 4.68 15.35
N TYR A 216 -2.24 4.60 15.39
CA TYR A 216 -3.15 5.63 14.84
C TYR A 216 -2.94 7.01 15.44
N SER A 217 -2.88 7.13 16.76
CA SER A 217 -2.66 8.41 17.43
C SER A 217 -1.34 9.08 17.03
N SER A 218 -0.28 8.31 16.83
CA SER A 218 1.03 8.82 16.38
C SER A 218 0.99 9.22 14.91
N ALA A 219 0.30 8.43 14.06
CA ALA A 219 0.11 8.75 12.66
C ALA A 219 -0.69 10.05 12.50
N ARG A 220 -1.78 10.22 13.27
CA ARG A 220 -2.60 11.45 13.27
C ARG A 220 -1.78 12.68 13.64
N ARG A 221 -1.08 12.63 14.78
CA ARG A 221 -0.23 13.76 15.20
C ARG A 221 0.80 14.13 14.13
N LYS A 222 1.41 13.13 13.51
CA LYS A 222 2.39 13.36 12.44
C LYS A 222 1.76 14.00 11.21
N LEU A 223 0.64 13.48 10.72
CA LEU A 223 -0.04 14.02 9.53
C LEU A 223 -0.54 15.45 9.76
N VAL A 224 -1.14 15.73 10.91
CA VAL A 224 -1.58 17.08 11.28
C VAL A 224 -0.39 18.03 11.38
N ALA A 225 0.71 17.63 12.03
CA ALA A 225 1.91 18.46 12.12
C ALA A 225 2.53 18.76 10.74
N LEU A 226 2.52 17.80 9.83
CA LEU A 226 2.99 18.01 8.44
C LEU A 226 2.12 19.03 7.71
N ARG A 227 0.79 18.97 7.83
CA ARG A 227 -0.10 19.95 7.22
C ARG A 227 0.09 21.35 7.80
N THR A 228 0.14 21.47 9.13
CA THR A 228 0.39 22.77 9.79
C THR A 228 1.72 23.40 9.33
N GLU A 229 2.76 22.57 9.17
CA GLU A 229 4.05 23.07 8.71
C GLU A 229 4.01 23.43 7.21
N LEU A 230 3.30 22.68 6.38
CA LEU A 230 3.10 23.00 4.97
C LEU A 230 2.38 24.35 4.80
N GLU A 231 1.32 24.59 5.59
CA GLU A 231 0.60 25.86 5.64
C GLU A 231 1.50 27.01 6.06
N ARG A 232 2.37 26.80 7.05
CA ARG A 232 3.33 27.80 7.53
C ARG A 232 4.36 28.19 6.49
N LEU A 233 4.78 27.26 5.65
CA LEU A 233 5.74 27.53 4.55
C LEU A 233 5.11 28.25 3.34
N GLN A 234 3.78 28.37 3.30
CA GLN A 234 3.01 28.99 2.23
C GLN A 234 2.12 30.15 2.78
N PRO A 235 2.71 31.22 3.30
CA PRO A 235 1.99 32.25 4.10
C PRO A 235 0.93 33.03 3.30
N GLU A 236 1.03 33.10 1.97
CA GLU A 236 0.10 33.86 1.13
C GLU A 236 -1.05 33.01 0.57
N ARG A 237 -1.26 31.78 1.04
CA ARG A 237 -2.21 30.79 0.49
C ARG A 237 -2.05 30.54 -1.03
N SER A 238 -0.92 30.91 -1.59
CA SER A 238 -0.56 30.61 -2.97
C SER A 238 0.24 29.31 -3.03
N PHE A 239 -0.46 28.19 -2.79
CA PHE A 239 0.15 26.87 -2.92
C PHE A 239 0.50 26.61 -4.39
N SER A 240 1.70 26.10 -4.64
CA SER A 240 2.02 25.52 -5.94
C SER A 240 1.18 24.24 -6.16
N ASP A 241 0.97 23.86 -7.41
CA ASP A 241 0.28 22.59 -7.75
C ASP A 241 0.92 21.38 -7.04
N ASP A 242 2.24 21.41 -6.89
CA ASP A 242 2.99 20.36 -6.16
C ASP A 242 2.65 20.34 -4.67
N ALA A 243 2.55 21.49 -4.03
CA ALA A 243 2.19 21.60 -2.62
C ALA A 243 0.73 21.18 -2.40
N LEU A 244 -0.20 21.56 -3.31
CA LEU A 244 -1.59 21.10 -3.28
C LEU A 244 -1.67 19.57 -3.41
N ALA A 245 -0.86 18.96 -4.28
CA ALA A 245 -0.83 17.50 -4.40
C ALA A 245 -0.34 16.81 -3.12
N VAL A 246 0.64 17.39 -2.44
CA VAL A 246 1.13 16.87 -1.15
C VAL A 246 0.08 17.04 -0.05
N ASP A 247 -0.55 18.23 0.09
CA ASP A 247 -1.59 18.47 1.09
C ASP A 247 -2.80 17.55 0.89
N GLY A 248 -3.28 17.46 -0.33
CA GLY A 248 -4.39 16.57 -0.66
C GLY A 248 -4.09 15.09 -0.33
N ALA A 249 -2.87 14.63 -0.57
CA ALA A 249 -2.49 13.28 -0.19
C ALA A 249 -2.43 13.08 1.34
N LEU A 250 -2.02 14.11 2.10
CA LEU A 250 -2.07 14.09 3.57
C LEU A 250 -3.52 13.98 4.07
N LEU A 251 -4.45 14.74 3.46
CA LEU A 251 -5.89 14.67 3.76
C LEU A 251 -6.48 13.29 3.49
N LEU A 252 -6.20 12.70 2.33
CA LEU A 252 -6.66 11.34 2.02
C LEU A 252 -6.12 10.31 3.01
N LYS A 253 -4.88 10.48 3.50
CA LYS A 253 -4.31 9.63 4.53
C LYS A 253 -5.00 9.80 5.89
N LEU A 254 -5.38 11.03 6.24
CA LEU A 254 -6.18 11.30 7.44
C LEU A 254 -7.57 10.69 7.33
N ALA A 255 -8.24 10.78 6.17
CA ALA A 255 -9.53 10.13 5.95
C ALA A 255 -9.47 8.62 6.18
N VAL A 256 -8.47 7.93 5.62
CA VAL A 256 -8.25 6.49 5.85
C VAL A 256 -7.98 6.19 7.33
N LEU A 257 -7.23 7.04 8.03
CA LEU A 257 -6.97 6.88 9.44
C LEU A 257 -8.27 6.96 10.26
N GLU A 258 -9.10 7.97 10.02
CA GLU A 258 -10.36 8.16 10.75
C GLU A 258 -11.35 7.03 10.45
N ALA A 259 -11.40 6.56 9.20
CA ALA A 259 -12.22 5.39 8.84
C ALA A 259 -11.80 4.14 9.62
N ARG A 260 -10.51 3.90 9.79
CA ARG A 260 -9.99 2.76 10.57
C ARG A 260 -10.25 2.85 12.07
N GLU A 261 -10.41 4.05 12.59
CA GLU A 261 -10.85 4.29 13.97
C GLU A 261 -12.38 4.40 14.09
N ASN A 262 -13.12 4.14 13.01
CA ASN A 262 -14.57 4.17 12.94
C ASN A 262 -15.15 5.56 13.28
N ASN A 263 -14.54 6.63 12.74
CA ASN A 263 -14.95 8.02 12.86
C ASN A 263 -15.48 8.55 11.52
N PRO A 264 -16.71 8.20 11.08
CA PRO A 264 -17.22 8.52 9.75
C PRO A 264 -17.28 10.02 9.47
N ASP A 265 -17.76 10.83 10.41
CA ASP A 265 -17.89 12.28 10.23
C ASP A 265 -16.54 12.96 9.96
N ARG A 266 -15.48 12.49 10.62
CA ARG A 266 -14.13 13.00 10.41
C ARG A 266 -13.53 12.52 9.10
N ALA A 267 -13.75 11.25 8.74
CA ALA A 267 -13.30 10.72 7.47
C ALA A 267 -13.91 11.51 6.30
N ASP A 268 -15.23 11.76 6.36
CA ASP A 268 -15.96 12.54 5.37
C ASP A 268 -15.49 14.02 5.35
N SER A 269 -15.22 14.62 6.51
CA SER A 269 -14.67 15.99 6.58
C SER A 269 -13.34 16.10 5.83
N TYR A 270 -12.42 15.13 6.01
CA TYR A 270 -11.14 15.15 5.31
C TYR A 270 -11.27 14.87 3.81
N LEU A 271 -12.24 14.05 3.39
CA LEU A 271 -12.52 13.85 1.96
C LEU A 271 -13.03 15.13 1.32
N ARG A 272 -13.97 15.86 1.96
CA ARG A 272 -14.45 17.16 1.48
C ARG A 272 -13.35 18.22 1.43
N GLU A 273 -12.46 18.27 2.42
CA GLU A 273 -11.30 19.15 2.36
C GLU A 273 -10.38 18.78 1.17
N ALA A 274 -10.17 17.48 0.90
CA ALA A 274 -9.41 17.03 -0.26
C ALA A 274 -10.04 17.45 -1.59
N GLU A 275 -11.39 17.43 -1.71
CA GLU A 275 -12.10 17.95 -2.87
C GLU A 275 -11.88 19.46 -3.07
N GLN A 276 -11.88 20.23 -1.98
CA GLN A 276 -11.57 21.67 -2.05
C GLN A 276 -10.14 21.90 -2.55
N VAL A 277 -9.16 21.14 -2.04
CA VAL A 277 -7.76 21.21 -2.50
C VAL A 277 -7.65 20.80 -3.97
N ALA A 278 -8.37 19.76 -4.42
CA ALA A 278 -8.39 19.35 -5.82
C ALA A 278 -9.00 20.44 -6.72
N SER A 279 -10.04 21.15 -6.26
CA SER A 279 -10.62 22.28 -6.97
C SER A 279 -9.62 23.43 -7.14
N LEU A 280 -8.83 23.75 -6.11
CA LEU A 280 -7.75 24.74 -6.19
C LEU A 280 -6.66 24.33 -7.20
N ALA A 281 -6.39 23.03 -7.33
CA ALA A 281 -5.47 22.47 -8.33
C ALA A 281 -6.11 22.30 -9.73
N GLY A 282 -7.30 22.86 -9.98
CA GLY A 282 -8.01 22.82 -11.26
C GLY A 282 -8.63 21.46 -11.58
N ASN A 283 -8.98 20.65 -10.58
CA ASN A 283 -9.62 19.34 -10.70
C ASN A 283 -8.88 18.38 -11.65
N ARG A 284 -7.56 18.36 -11.56
CA ARG A 284 -6.70 17.46 -12.36
C ARG A 284 -6.00 16.46 -11.46
N ASP A 285 -5.86 15.22 -11.95
CA ASP A 285 -5.02 14.23 -11.29
C ASP A 285 -3.54 14.61 -11.45
N SER A 286 -2.80 14.57 -10.35
CA SER A 286 -1.39 14.91 -10.26
C SER A 286 -0.56 13.75 -9.74
N LEU A 287 0.66 13.61 -10.29
CA LEU A 287 1.68 12.68 -9.82
C LEU A 287 2.87 13.41 -9.15
N ALA A 288 2.70 14.70 -8.85
CA ALA A 288 3.73 15.50 -8.21
C ALA A 288 4.22 14.81 -6.93
N TYR A 289 5.52 14.83 -6.73
CA TYR A 289 6.17 14.09 -5.62
C TYR A 289 5.72 12.63 -5.49
N GLU A 290 5.24 12.04 -6.60
CA GLU A 290 4.71 10.67 -6.67
C GLU A 290 3.51 10.42 -5.73
N MET A 291 2.73 11.46 -5.41
CA MET A 291 1.66 11.38 -4.40
C MET A 291 0.33 10.87 -4.96
N SER A 292 0.11 10.88 -6.26
CA SER A 292 -1.16 10.46 -6.88
C SER A 292 -2.36 11.14 -6.22
N PHE A 293 -2.53 12.44 -6.44
CA PHE A 293 -3.65 13.21 -5.88
C PHE A 293 -4.50 13.82 -6.97
N GLY A 294 -5.82 13.88 -6.76
CA GLY A 294 -6.80 14.48 -7.63
C GLY A 294 -8.16 13.79 -7.55
N PRO A 295 -9.14 14.21 -8.38
CA PRO A 295 -10.53 13.72 -8.31
C PRO A 295 -10.66 12.20 -8.37
N THR A 296 -9.88 11.54 -9.24
CA THR A 296 -9.91 10.08 -9.37
C THR A 296 -9.48 9.40 -8.07
N ASN A 297 -8.38 9.87 -7.46
CA ASN A 297 -7.87 9.25 -6.24
C ASN A 297 -8.73 9.57 -5.01
N ILE A 298 -9.44 10.70 -4.99
CA ILE A 298 -10.44 11.03 -3.96
C ILE A 298 -11.57 10.00 -3.99
N ARG A 299 -12.16 9.72 -5.16
CA ARG A 299 -13.21 8.70 -5.31
C ARG A 299 -12.75 7.31 -4.88
N ILE A 300 -11.51 6.92 -5.25
CA ILE A 300 -10.92 5.65 -4.81
C ILE A 300 -10.86 5.59 -3.26
N HIS A 301 -10.45 6.69 -2.61
CA HIS A 301 -10.36 6.74 -1.15
C HIS A 301 -11.73 6.78 -0.48
N GLU A 302 -12.74 7.44 -1.07
CA GLU A 302 -14.11 7.42 -0.55
C GLU A 302 -14.66 6.00 -0.51
N VAL A 303 -14.56 5.24 -1.61
CA VAL A 303 -14.95 3.82 -1.64
C VAL A 303 -14.17 3.00 -0.61
N HIS A 304 -12.85 3.20 -0.55
CA HIS A 304 -11.99 2.49 0.40
C HIS A 304 -12.37 2.76 1.86
N THR A 305 -12.63 4.03 2.23
CA THR A 305 -12.99 4.41 3.60
C THR A 305 -14.34 3.84 4.00
N LEU A 306 -15.34 3.85 3.12
CA LEU A 306 -16.65 3.23 3.36
C LEU A 306 -16.50 1.72 3.60
N ILE A 307 -15.69 1.02 2.80
CA ILE A 307 -15.43 -0.42 2.97
C ILE A 307 -14.68 -0.68 4.29
N ASP A 308 -13.68 0.12 4.64
CA ASP A 308 -12.94 -0.01 5.91
C ASP A 308 -13.85 0.19 7.14
N MET A 309 -14.89 1.03 7.04
CA MET A 309 -15.93 1.22 8.07
C MET A 309 -17.02 0.14 8.05
N GLY A 310 -17.05 -0.72 7.04
CA GLY A 310 -18.05 -1.77 6.88
C GLY A 310 -19.34 -1.32 6.18
N ASP A 311 -19.39 -0.11 5.67
CA ASP A 311 -20.53 0.43 4.89
C ASP A 311 -20.41 0.04 3.41
N THR A 312 -20.47 -1.26 3.19
CA THR A 312 -20.27 -1.88 1.87
C THR A 312 -21.37 -1.49 0.87
N GLU A 313 -22.61 -1.35 1.36
CA GLU A 313 -23.75 -0.98 0.53
C GLU A 313 -23.58 0.43 -0.04
N GLN A 314 -23.23 1.39 0.82
CA GLN A 314 -22.98 2.76 0.39
C GLN A 314 -21.78 2.85 -0.56
N ALA A 315 -20.69 2.09 -0.29
CA ALA A 315 -19.54 2.04 -1.17
C ALA A 315 -19.91 1.63 -2.60
N LEU A 316 -20.75 0.60 -2.77
CA LEU A 316 -21.21 0.15 -4.08
C LEU A 316 -22.22 1.11 -4.71
N ALA A 317 -23.09 1.74 -3.90
CA ALA A 317 -24.03 2.75 -4.38
C ALA A 317 -23.29 3.95 -5.00
N ARG A 318 -22.17 4.40 -4.41
CA ARG A 318 -21.34 5.48 -4.98
C ARG A 318 -20.84 5.17 -6.37
N LEU A 319 -20.47 3.92 -6.66
CA LEU A 319 -20.00 3.53 -7.99
C LEU A 319 -21.11 3.70 -9.05
N THR A 320 -22.36 3.45 -8.68
CA THR A 320 -23.51 3.66 -9.56
C THR A 320 -23.83 5.14 -9.72
N GLU A 321 -23.81 5.93 -8.65
CA GLU A 321 -24.06 7.37 -8.66
C GLU A 321 -23.07 8.14 -9.56
N TRP A 322 -21.80 7.76 -9.55
CA TRP A 322 -20.77 8.46 -10.35
C TRP A 322 -20.74 8.04 -11.81
N SER A 323 -21.48 7.03 -12.16
CA SER A 323 -21.50 6.52 -13.53
C SER A 323 -22.57 7.20 -14.38
N PRO A 324 -22.31 7.53 -15.65
CA PRO A 324 -23.37 7.89 -16.58
C PRO A 324 -24.39 6.75 -16.71
N VAL A 325 -25.69 7.08 -16.81
CA VAL A 325 -26.82 6.15 -16.78
C VAL A 325 -26.70 4.93 -17.73
N SER A 326 -25.82 4.99 -18.71
CA SER A 326 -25.59 3.93 -19.72
C SER A 326 -24.26 3.18 -19.57
N ALA A 327 -23.42 3.50 -18.59
CA ALA A 327 -22.01 3.05 -18.58
C ALA A 327 -21.67 1.97 -17.52
N GLY A 328 -22.67 1.49 -16.75
CA GLY A 328 -22.42 0.55 -15.65
C GLY A 328 -21.89 1.24 -14.40
N GLU A 329 -21.04 0.58 -13.63
CA GLU A 329 -20.42 1.14 -12.43
C GLU A 329 -19.19 2.00 -12.78
N TRP A 330 -18.93 3.04 -11.97
CA TRP A 330 -17.73 3.84 -12.10
C TRP A 330 -16.48 2.99 -11.83
N ALA A 331 -15.46 3.18 -12.63
CA ALA A 331 -14.14 2.61 -12.45
C ALA A 331 -13.07 3.67 -12.73
N PRO A 332 -11.88 3.55 -12.13
CA PRO A 332 -10.77 4.46 -12.41
C PRO A 332 -10.45 4.48 -13.91
N PRO A 333 -10.24 5.67 -14.52
CA PRO A 333 -9.82 5.78 -15.91
C PRO A 333 -8.57 4.96 -16.23
N ALA A 334 -8.40 4.51 -17.46
CA ALA A 334 -7.24 3.74 -17.89
C ALA A 334 -5.91 4.49 -17.72
N THR A 335 -5.95 5.80 -17.61
CA THR A 335 -4.79 6.66 -17.32
C THR A 335 -4.36 6.67 -15.85
N THR A 336 -5.19 6.13 -14.95
CA THR A 336 -4.87 6.02 -13.53
C THR A 336 -3.72 5.03 -13.33
N VAL A 337 -2.79 5.38 -12.43
CA VAL A 337 -1.65 4.51 -12.11
C VAL A 337 -2.11 3.12 -11.66
N GLY A 338 -1.41 2.09 -12.13
CA GLY A 338 -1.83 0.70 -11.98
C GLY A 338 -2.04 0.28 -10.54
N GLU A 339 -1.20 0.73 -9.60
CA GLU A 339 -1.36 0.43 -8.18
C GLU A 339 -2.71 0.95 -7.64
N ARG A 340 -3.12 2.19 -7.98
CA ARG A 340 -4.37 2.78 -7.48
C ARG A 340 -5.59 2.09 -8.05
N SER A 341 -5.59 1.86 -9.37
CA SER A 341 -6.67 1.13 -10.03
C SER A 341 -6.82 -0.29 -9.48
N SER A 342 -5.70 -1.01 -9.28
CA SER A 342 -5.74 -2.35 -8.71
C SER A 342 -6.28 -2.38 -7.28
N HIS A 343 -5.89 -1.43 -6.42
CA HIS A 343 -6.48 -1.29 -5.09
C HIS A 343 -7.99 -1.13 -5.14
N HIS A 344 -8.49 -0.24 -6.00
CA HIS A 344 -9.92 -0.02 -6.16
C HIS A 344 -10.64 -1.33 -6.52
N PHE A 345 -10.19 -2.04 -7.55
CA PHE A 345 -10.83 -3.30 -7.95
C PHE A 345 -10.75 -4.39 -6.88
N ILE A 346 -9.67 -4.44 -6.09
CA ILE A 346 -9.52 -5.39 -4.99
C ILE A 346 -10.54 -5.08 -3.87
N ASP A 347 -10.71 -3.81 -3.52
CA ASP A 347 -11.65 -3.37 -2.50
C ASP A 347 -13.10 -3.63 -2.95
N VAL A 348 -13.45 -3.25 -4.19
CA VAL A 348 -14.78 -3.48 -4.78
C VAL A 348 -15.08 -4.98 -4.90
N ALA A 349 -14.11 -5.81 -5.29
CA ALA A 349 -14.29 -7.27 -5.31
C ALA A 349 -14.63 -7.83 -3.92
N SER A 350 -13.96 -7.32 -2.88
CA SER A 350 -14.25 -7.69 -1.49
C SER A 350 -15.65 -7.25 -1.06
N ALA A 351 -16.06 -6.05 -1.45
CA ALA A 351 -17.38 -5.49 -1.17
C ALA A 351 -18.50 -6.30 -1.84
N LYS A 352 -18.36 -6.55 -3.15
CA LYS A 352 -19.33 -7.36 -3.91
C LYS A 352 -19.48 -8.76 -3.34
N LEU A 353 -18.38 -9.40 -2.97
CA LEU A 353 -18.46 -10.73 -2.32
C LEU A 353 -19.23 -10.66 -1.00
N ALA A 354 -19.01 -9.63 -0.19
CA ALA A 354 -19.73 -9.43 1.07
C ALA A 354 -21.24 -9.25 0.86
N MET A 355 -21.65 -8.63 -0.27
CA MET A 355 -23.06 -8.47 -0.69
C MET A 355 -23.62 -9.69 -1.45
N GLY A 356 -22.84 -10.77 -1.64
CA GLY A 356 -23.26 -12.00 -2.32
C GLY A 356 -23.09 -12.00 -3.84
N ASP A 357 -22.61 -10.92 -4.44
CA ASP A 357 -22.29 -10.85 -5.88
C ASP A 357 -20.95 -11.52 -6.17
N ARG A 358 -20.97 -12.84 -6.35
CA ARG A 358 -19.78 -13.65 -6.62
C ARG A 358 -19.21 -13.41 -8.00
N THR A 359 -20.09 -13.22 -8.98
CA THR A 359 -19.70 -13.00 -10.38
C THR A 359 -19.00 -11.67 -10.55
N GLY A 360 -19.57 -10.59 -10.00
CA GLY A 360 -18.96 -9.27 -9.99
C GLY A 360 -17.64 -9.24 -9.20
N ALA A 361 -17.59 -9.88 -8.03
CA ALA A 361 -16.36 -9.99 -7.26
C ALA A 361 -15.21 -10.64 -8.05
N PHE A 362 -15.48 -11.73 -8.76
CA PHE A 362 -14.45 -12.38 -9.58
C PHE A 362 -14.08 -11.54 -10.81
N ALA A 363 -15.04 -10.85 -11.42
CA ALA A 363 -14.77 -9.94 -12.52
C ALA A 363 -13.80 -8.81 -12.12
N ASP A 364 -14.01 -8.21 -10.94
CA ASP A 364 -13.11 -7.17 -10.42
C ASP A 364 -11.72 -7.70 -10.06
N LEU A 365 -11.61 -8.91 -9.49
CA LEU A 365 -10.30 -9.56 -9.29
C LEU A 365 -9.54 -9.77 -10.60
N LYS A 366 -10.24 -10.16 -11.68
CA LYS A 366 -9.62 -10.28 -13.01
C LYS A 366 -9.17 -8.94 -13.55
N GLN A 367 -9.95 -7.89 -13.34
CA GLN A 367 -9.59 -6.54 -13.73
C GLN A 367 -8.37 -6.03 -12.94
N ALA A 368 -8.34 -6.26 -11.62
CA ALA A 368 -7.17 -5.96 -10.79
C ALA A 368 -5.89 -6.66 -11.32
N ARG A 369 -6.00 -7.95 -11.66
CA ARG A 369 -4.89 -8.72 -12.27
C ARG A 369 -4.44 -8.14 -13.60
N LYS A 370 -5.37 -7.72 -14.44
CA LYS A 370 -5.05 -7.11 -15.75
C LYS A 370 -4.27 -5.82 -15.59
N VAL A 371 -4.66 -4.99 -14.63
CA VAL A 371 -4.05 -3.65 -14.40
C VAL A 371 -2.70 -3.76 -13.71
N ALA A 372 -2.59 -4.54 -12.64
CA ALA A 372 -1.38 -4.65 -11.84
C ALA A 372 -1.17 -6.09 -11.32
N PRO A 373 -0.65 -7.00 -12.16
CA PRO A 373 -0.58 -8.43 -11.82
C PRO A 373 0.24 -8.71 -10.56
N ASN A 374 1.43 -8.12 -10.39
CA ASN A 374 2.25 -8.35 -9.20
C ASN A 374 1.55 -7.83 -7.93
N HIS A 375 0.95 -6.64 -7.98
CA HIS A 375 0.21 -6.11 -6.83
C HIS A 375 -0.95 -7.02 -6.43
N THR A 376 -1.74 -7.44 -7.41
CA THR A 376 -2.91 -8.31 -7.20
C THR A 376 -2.49 -9.66 -6.62
N ARG A 377 -1.44 -10.28 -7.16
CA ARG A 377 -0.98 -11.60 -6.73
C ARG A 377 -0.56 -11.63 -5.26
N PHE A 378 0.17 -10.60 -4.81
CA PHE A 378 0.71 -10.54 -3.45
C PHE A 378 -0.22 -9.85 -2.44
N HIS A 379 -1.40 -9.38 -2.86
CA HIS A 379 -2.30 -8.68 -1.97
C HIS A 379 -3.10 -9.65 -1.07
N PRO A 380 -3.05 -9.50 0.27
CA PRO A 380 -3.74 -10.41 1.19
C PRO A 380 -5.24 -10.55 0.90
N SER A 381 -5.95 -9.42 0.64
CA SER A 381 -7.39 -9.45 0.36
C SER A 381 -7.75 -10.21 -0.91
N VAL A 382 -6.86 -10.26 -1.91
CA VAL A 382 -7.07 -11.07 -3.13
C VAL A 382 -7.08 -12.55 -2.78
N ARG A 383 -6.10 -13.01 -1.99
CA ARG A 383 -6.05 -14.41 -1.55
C ARG A 383 -7.30 -14.78 -0.73
N GLU A 384 -7.69 -13.93 0.21
CA GLU A 384 -8.89 -14.17 1.05
C GLU A 384 -10.17 -14.18 0.20
N THR A 385 -10.34 -13.23 -0.73
CA THR A 385 -11.52 -13.18 -1.61
C THR A 385 -11.56 -14.39 -2.53
N THR A 386 -10.43 -14.76 -3.14
CA THR A 386 -10.33 -15.93 -4.03
C THR A 386 -10.61 -17.22 -3.28
N THR A 387 -10.04 -17.38 -2.07
CA THR A 387 -10.30 -18.53 -1.23
C THR A 387 -11.78 -18.65 -0.85
N ALA A 388 -12.42 -17.53 -0.51
CA ALA A 388 -13.84 -17.52 -0.20
C ALA A 388 -14.70 -17.92 -1.41
N LEU A 389 -14.39 -17.37 -2.60
CA LEU A 389 -15.06 -17.74 -3.85
C LEU A 389 -14.94 -19.26 -4.14
N LEU A 390 -13.73 -19.82 -4.04
CA LEU A 390 -13.48 -21.25 -4.25
C LEU A 390 -14.23 -22.15 -3.23
N ARG A 391 -14.39 -21.70 -1.99
CA ARG A 391 -15.12 -22.48 -0.95
C ARG A 391 -16.64 -22.43 -1.10
N ILE A 392 -17.18 -21.34 -1.63
CA ILE A 392 -18.63 -21.17 -1.78
C ILE A 392 -19.15 -21.92 -3.01
N ASP A 393 -18.31 -22.08 -4.03
CA ASP A 393 -18.66 -22.76 -5.26
C ASP A 393 -18.31 -24.25 -5.16
N ALA A 394 -19.32 -25.11 -5.17
CA ALA A 394 -19.10 -26.57 -5.13
C ALA A 394 -18.39 -27.10 -6.40
N HIS A 395 -18.50 -26.36 -7.52
CA HIS A 395 -17.90 -26.70 -8.80
C HIS A 395 -17.28 -25.42 -9.42
N PRO A 396 -16.15 -24.95 -8.87
CA PRO A 396 -15.54 -23.72 -9.35
C PRO A 396 -15.14 -23.84 -10.83
N SER A 397 -15.37 -22.76 -11.57
CA SER A 397 -14.97 -22.70 -12.97
C SER A 397 -13.46 -22.92 -13.13
N ASN A 398 -13.05 -23.45 -14.31
CA ASN A 398 -11.64 -23.59 -14.61
C ASN A 398 -10.86 -22.26 -14.50
N GLU A 399 -11.53 -21.13 -14.84
CA GLU A 399 -10.93 -19.80 -14.75
C GLU A 399 -10.69 -19.37 -13.28
N LEU A 400 -11.65 -19.63 -12.38
CA LEU A 400 -11.50 -19.34 -10.96
C LEU A 400 -10.43 -20.25 -10.33
N SER A 401 -10.41 -21.54 -10.67
CA SER A 401 -9.39 -22.48 -10.22
C SER A 401 -7.99 -22.08 -10.68
N ALA A 402 -7.83 -21.69 -11.95
CA ALA A 402 -6.57 -21.19 -12.50
C ALA A 402 -6.14 -19.86 -11.84
N PHE A 403 -7.10 -18.96 -11.51
CA PHE A 403 -6.81 -17.76 -10.75
C PHE A 403 -6.36 -18.07 -9.33
N GLY A 404 -6.98 -19.04 -8.66
CA GLY A 404 -6.57 -19.56 -7.35
C GLY A 404 -5.13 -20.07 -7.38
N SER A 405 -4.80 -20.94 -8.30
CA SER A 405 -3.44 -21.46 -8.48
C SER A 405 -2.44 -20.33 -8.77
N TRP A 406 -2.81 -19.36 -9.62
CA TRP A 406 -1.96 -18.19 -9.89
C TRP A 406 -1.68 -17.35 -8.63
N THR A 407 -2.64 -17.24 -7.69
CA THR A 407 -2.43 -16.55 -6.40
C THR A 407 -1.75 -17.44 -5.35
N GLY A 408 -1.30 -18.64 -5.71
CA GLY A 408 -0.68 -19.60 -4.80
C GLY A 408 -1.65 -20.28 -3.84
N ILE A 409 -2.92 -20.43 -4.24
CA ILE A 409 -3.94 -21.17 -3.48
C ILE A 409 -4.06 -22.55 -4.12
N SER A 410 -3.80 -23.62 -3.35
CA SER A 410 -4.05 -24.98 -3.84
C SER A 410 -5.55 -25.21 -4.00
N THR A 411 -5.94 -25.69 -5.17
CA THR A 411 -7.32 -25.99 -5.55
C THR A 411 -7.65 -27.49 -5.40
N THR A 412 -6.80 -28.23 -4.66
CA THR A 412 -7.01 -29.67 -4.33
C THR A 412 -7.72 -29.83 -3.00
#